data_fecef38b6ea092bb2e901ea08dac4787
#
_entry.id   fecef38b6ea092bb2e901ea08dac4787
#
_cell.length_a   1.000
_cell.length_b   1.000
_cell.length_c   1.000
_cell.angle_alpha   90.00
_cell.angle_beta   90.00
_cell.angle_gamma   90.00
#
_symmetry.space_group_name_H-M   'P 1'
#
loop_
_entity.id
_entity.type
_entity.pdbx_description
1 polymer ?
#
loop_
_entity_poly.entity_id
_entity_poly.type
_entity_poly.pdbx_seq_one_letter_code
_entity_poly.pdbx_strand_id
1 'polypeptide(L)'
;GDTLYFVSDAPGGYGGKDIYMAIYSGSEWDDIRNMGPQINTTDDELFPYIREDGRLYFASKGHPGYGGLDLFYAEKNQVDGERGKAKMEWNIYNMGAPFNSEGDDFGICFVSGREEGFFSSNRGQKKGYDLLYSFVLPEMEFVVEGKVKNTDGEHLTDATLRLVGNDGTNVKTQIRKDGTYRLKLNKDRQYAMLATSRGYLNTRFVFSTEGLTDSKIYQQDFVLAPISKPVKMANIFFKFGSWELTPDSEEGLNALVKLLNDNPNITFELAAHTD
;
A
#
# COMPACT_ATOMS: atom_id res chain seq x y z
N GLY A 1 25.45 -8.69 3.62
CA GLY A 1 25.07 -7.37 4.13
C GLY A 1 26.10 -6.86 5.11
N ASP A 2 26.18 -5.57 5.28
CA ASP A 2 27.19 -4.91 6.12
C ASP A 2 26.67 -4.61 7.52
N THR A 3 25.55 -5.22 7.90
CA THR A 3 24.92 -5.05 9.21
C THR A 3 24.62 -6.41 9.83
N LEU A 4 25.09 -6.60 11.08
CA LEU A 4 24.80 -7.76 11.92
C LEU A 4 23.79 -7.33 13.01
N TYR A 5 22.73 -8.09 13.19
CA TYR A 5 21.84 -7.99 14.33
C TYR A 5 22.09 -9.16 15.27
N PHE A 6 22.23 -8.87 16.56
CA PHE A 6 22.54 -9.88 17.56
C PHE A 6 21.91 -9.54 18.90
N VAL A 7 21.88 -10.50 19.80
CA VAL A 7 21.31 -10.37 21.15
C VAL A 7 22.44 -10.32 22.18
N SER A 8 22.30 -9.44 23.16
CA SER A 8 23.26 -9.31 24.27
C SER A 8 22.55 -8.87 25.57
N ASP A 9 23.06 -9.34 26.69
CA ASP A 9 22.75 -8.88 28.05
C ASP A 9 23.79 -7.90 28.60
N ALA A 10 24.47 -7.18 27.69
CA ALA A 10 25.51 -6.22 28.04
C ALA A 10 24.96 -5.14 29.00
N PRO A 11 25.74 -4.75 30.04
CA PRO A 11 25.34 -3.69 30.96
C PRO A 11 24.99 -2.38 30.24
N GLY A 12 23.91 -1.73 30.66
CA GLY A 12 23.45 -0.48 30.05
C GLY A 12 22.40 -0.66 28.95
N GLY A 13 21.88 -1.87 28.78
CA GLY A 13 20.70 -2.15 27.96
C GLY A 13 19.40 -1.64 28.59
N TYR A 14 18.27 -1.94 27.96
CA TYR A 14 16.93 -1.56 28.41
C TYR A 14 16.28 -2.61 29.30
N GLY A 15 16.61 -3.89 29.08
CA GLY A 15 15.97 -5.01 29.79
C GLY A 15 16.93 -6.14 30.13
N GLY A 16 16.45 -7.37 29.99
CA GLY A 16 17.21 -8.59 30.20
C GLY A 16 18.19 -8.82 29.05
N LYS A 17 17.68 -9.22 27.91
CA LYS A 17 18.43 -9.42 26.66
C LYS A 17 17.89 -8.48 25.60
N ASP A 18 18.75 -7.64 25.10
CA ASP A 18 18.43 -6.62 24.10
C ASP A 18 18.98 -6.99 22.72
N ILE A 19 18.32 -6.51 21.68
CA ILE A 19 18.82 -6.57 20.30
C ILE A 19 19.77 -5.39 20.07
N TYR A 20 20.94 -5.71 19.54
CA TYR A 20 22.00 -4.80 19.11
C TYR A 20 22.24 -4.93 17.61
N MET A 21 22.86 -3.95 17.02
CA MET A 21 23.42 -3.99 15.67
C MET A 21 24.90 -3.65 15.68
N ALA A 22 25.63 -4.20 14.72
CA ALA A 22 27.00 -3.82 14.39
C ALA A 22 27.14 -3.62 12.89
N ILE A 23 28.04 -2.74 12.46
CA ILE A 23 28.33 -2.47 11.06
C ILE A 23 29.70 -3.05 10.70
N TYR A 24 29.78 -3.74 9.57
CA TYR A 24 31.04 -4.26 9.06
C TYR A 24 31.83 -3.17 8.34
N SER A 25 33.04 -2.87 8.82
CA SER A 25 33.93 -1.85 8.25
C SER A 25 34.81 -2.34 7.08
N GLY A 26 34.63 -3.60 6.68
CA GLY A 26 35.46 -4.27 5.67
C GLY A 26 36.58 -5.12 6.27
N SER A 27 36.90 -4.98 7.56
CA SER A 27 37.90 -5.77 8.30
C SER A 27 37.35 -6.31 9.61
N GLU A 28 36.48 -5.57 10.28
CA GLU A 28 35.93 -5.90 11.59
C GLU A 28 34.49 -5.40 11.75
N TRP A 29 33.80 -5.89 12.77
CA TRP A 29 32.47 -5.43 13.15
C TRP A 29 32.63 -4.27 14.14
N ASP A 30 32.26 -3.07 13.66
CA ASP A 30 32.34 -1.81 14.39
C ASP A 30 30.96 -1.25 14.68
N ASP A 31 30.95 -0.06 15.30
CA ASP A 31 29.74 0.76 15.52
C ASP A 31 28.62 -0.04 16.17
N ILE A 32 28.99 -0.75 17.26
CA ILE A 32 28.03 -1.56 18.03
C ILE A 32 27.05 -0.63 18.73
N ARG A 33 25.75 -0.81 18.46
CA ARG A 33 24.68 0.00 19.02
C ARG A 33 23.53 -0.86 19.52
N ASN A 34 23.00 -0.51 20.69
CA ASN A 34 21.69 -0.99 21.12
C ASN A 34 20.60 -0.43 20.19
N MET A 35 19.61 -1.24 19.79
CA MET A 35 18.56 -0.84 18.89
C MET A 35 17.57 0.18 19.48
N GLY A 36 17.70 0.48 20.75
CA GLY A 36 16.92 1.51 21.44
C GLY A 36 15.54 1.05 21.90
N PRO A 37 14.82 1.97 22.60
CA PRO A 37 13.59 1.63 23.32
C PRO A 37 12.37 1.42 22.40
N GLN A 38 12.49 1.60 21.11
CA GLN A 38 11.45 1.23 20.17
C GLN A 38 11.44 -0.28 19.92
N ILE A 39 12.62 -0.90 19.87
CA ILE A 39 12.79 -2.34 19.67
C ILE A 39 12.88 -3.07 21.01
N ASN A 40 13.73 -2.57 21.91
CA ASN A 40 14.04 -3.21 23.19
C ASN A 40 13.13 -2.71 24.32
N THR A 41 12.71 -3.61 25.18
CA THR A 41 11.83 -3.35 26.31
C THR A 41 12.56 -3.59 27.65
N THR A 42 11.82 -3.67 28.75
CA THR A 42 12.37 -4.04 30.07
C THR A 42 12.54 -5.54 30.24
N ASP A 43 12.06 -6.34 29.31
CA ASP A 43 12.17 -7.81 29.32
C ASP A 43 13.19 -8.30 28.28
N ASP A 44 12.96 -9.46 27.67
CA ASP A 44 13.87 -10.07 26.71
C ASP A 44 13.39 -9.84 25.27
N GLU A 45 14.28 -9.39 24.39
CA GLU A 45 14.13 -9.39 22.94
C GLU A 45 15.15 -10.37 22.33
N LEU A 46 14.65 -11.33 21.53
CA LEU A 46 15.42 -12.49 21.08
C LEU A 46 15.23 -12.77 19.59
N PHE A 47 16.12 -13.56 19.01
CA PHE A 47 16.02 -14.11 17.65
C PHE A 47 15.83 -13.06 16.55
N PRO A 48 16.68 -12.02 16.46
CA PRO A 48 16.57 -11.04 15.38
C PRO A 48 16.84 -11.68 14.02
N TYR A 49 15.96 -11.43 13.07
CA TYR A 49 16.07 -11.85 11.68
C TYR A 49 15.74 -10.69 10.75
N ILE A 50 16.69 -10.25 9.95
CA ILE A 50 16.48 -9.21 8.94
C ILE A 50 16.10 -9.85 7.60
N ARG A 51 14.95 -9.49 7.07
CA ARG A 51 14.49 -9.93 5.76
C ARG A 51 15.05 -9.05 4.65
N GLU A 52 15.08 -9.55 3.41
CA GLU A 52 15.59 -8.84 2.22
C GLU A 52 14.84 -7.53 1.93
N ASP A 53 13.58 -7.40 2.35
CA ASP A 53 12.77 -6.19 2.24
C ASP A 53 13.07 -5.11 3.31
N GLY A 54 14.02 -5.40 4.22
CA GLY A 54 14.46 -4.49 5.28
C GLY A 54 13.65 -4.58 6.57
N ARG A 55 12.68 -5.47 6.69
CA ARG A 55 11.95 -5.74 7.93
C ARG A 55 12.82 -6.53 8.89
N LEU A 56 12.86 -6.06 10.15
CA LEU A 56 13.50 -6.78 11.24
C LEU A 56 12.44 -7.57 12.01
N TYR A 57 12.53 -8.89 11.96
CA TYR A 57 11.69 -9.79 12.75
C TYR A 57 12.40 -10.16 14.03
N PHE A 58 11.67 -10.30 15.13
CA PHE A 58 12.22 -10.69 16.42
C PHE A 58 11.12 -11.27 17.33
N ALA A 59 11.51 -11.89 18.43
CA ALA A 59 10.61 -12.32 19.49
C ALA A 59 10.81 -11.45 20.72
N SER A 60 9.74 -11.06 21.39
CA SER A 60 9.78 -10.25 22.61
C SER A 60 8.82 -10.75 23.68
N LYS A 61 9.24 -10.61 24.94
CA LYS A 61 8.38 -10.80 26.13
C LYS A 61 7.76 -9.50 26.61
N GLY A 62 8.38 -8.36 26.35
CA GLY A 62 7.99 -7.09 26.93
C GLY A 62 7.03 -6.26 26.07
N HIS A 63 7.00 -6.46 24.76
CA HIS A 63 5.98 -5.87 23.92
C HIS A 63 4.61 -6.53 24.15
N PRO A 64 3.48 -5.75 24.04
CA PRO A 64 2.14 -6.32 24.23
C PRO A 64 1.86 -7.47 23.27
N GLY A 65 1.60 -8.65 23.82
CA GLY A 65 1.47 -9.90 23.08
C GLY A 65 0.34 -10.80 23.58
N TYR A 66 0.41 -12.07 23.20
CA TYR A 66 -0.59 -13.10 23.49
C TYR A 66 -0.10 -14.08 24.57
N GLY A 67 1.23 -14.30 24.67
CA GLY A 67 1.80 -15.35 25.49
C GLY A 67 3.09 -14.96 26.18
N GLY A 68 4.08 -15.84 26.13
CA GLY A 68 5.42 -15.63 26.66
C GLY A 68 6.27 -14.79 25.68
N LEU A 69 7.04 -15.48 24.83
CA LEU A 69 7.65 -14.84 23.67
C LEU A 69 6.63 -14.75 22.54
N ASP A 70 6.44 -13.57 21.99
CA ASP A 70 5.62 -13.32 20.84
C ASP A 70 6.47 -12.80 19.68
N LEU A 71 6.08 -13.13 18.44
CA LEU A 71 6.72 -12.66 17.20
C LEU A 71 6.25 -11.27 16.83
N PHE A 72 7.22 -10.41 16.54
CA PHE A 72 7.03 -9.04 16.04
C PHE A 72 7.84 -8.82 14.78
N TYR A 73 7.45 -7.82 14.02
CA TYR A 73 8.33 -7.24 13.00
C TYR A 73 8.37 -5.72 13.15
N ALA A 74 9.49 -5.15 12.74
CA ALA A 74 9.72 -3.71 12.73
C ALA A 74 10.05 -3.23 11.33
N GLU A 75 9.45 -2.10 10.92
CA GLU A 75 9.70 -1.42 9.65
C GLU A 75 10.33 -0.07 9.92
N LYS A 76 11.36 0.29 9.11
CA LYS A 76 11.92 1.64 9.13
C LYS A 76 11.04 2.59 8.33
N ASN A 77 10.56 3.64 8.99
CA ASN A 77 9.82 4.70 8.34
C ASN A 77 10.55 6.03 8.47
N GLN A 78 10.48 6.82 7.41
CA GLN A 78 10.98 8.18 7.44
C GLN A 78 9.91 9.07 8.08
N VAL A 79 10.28 9.76 9.15
CA VAL A 79 9.44 10.75 9.82
C VAL A 79 10.07 12.13 9.73
N ASP A 80 9.25 13.16 9.79
CA ASP A 80 9.75 14.53 9.84
C ASP A 80 10.42 14.78 11.19
N GLY A 81 11.74 14.95 11.15
CA GLY A 81 12.55 15.27 12.30
C GLY A 81 12.63 16.77 12.56
N GLU A 82 13.22 17.14 13.68
CA GLU A 82 13.46 18.55 14.04
C GLU A 82 14.25 19.29 12.95
N ARG A 83 13.85 20.54 12.67
CA ARG A 83 14.46 21.42 11.66
C ARG A 83 14.41 20.91 10.22
N GLY A 84 13.38 20.10 9.87
CA GLY A 84 13.18 19.59 8.50
C GLY A 84 14.19 18.52 8.06
N LYS A 85 14.92 17.91 9.00
CA LYS A 85 15.76 16.75 8.71
C LYS A 85 14.95 15.48 8.88
N ALA A 86 14.90 14.66 7.84
CA ALA A 86 14.28 13.36 7.92
C ALA A 86 14.97 12.49 8.98
N LYS A 87 14.18 11.85 9.84
CA LYS A 87 14.62 10.86 10.84
C LYS A 87 14.04 9.50 10.47
N MET A 88 14.84 8.46 10.61
CA MET A 88 14.34 7.08 10.47
C MET A 88 13.92 6.57 11.84
N GLU A 89 12.69 6.07 11.92
CA GLU A 89 12.16 5.45 13.14
C GLU A 89 11.65 4.05 12.83
N TRP A 90 11.68 3.18 13.86
CA TRP A 90 11.12 1.84 13.76
C TRP A 90 9.67 1.83 14.24
N ASN A 91 8.77 1.36 13.41
CA ASN A 91 7.40 1.02 13.82
C ASN A 91 7.31 -0.48 14.05
N ILE A 92 6.84 -0.88 15.22
CA ILE A 92 6.76 -2.27 15.66
C ILE A 92 5.34 -2.77 15.50
N TYR A 93 5.20 -3.96 14.94
CA TYR A 93 3.93 -4.63 14.71
C TYR A 93 3.95 -6.03 15.29
N ASN A 94 2.95 -6.35 16.12
CA ASN A 94 2.72 -7.73 16.57
C ASN A 94 2.19 -8.56 15.40
N MET A 95 2.76 -9.73 15.14
CA MET A 95 2.34 -10.59 14.03
C MET A 95 0.95 -11.21 14.23
N GLY A 96 0.44 -11.20 15.46
CA GLY A 96 -0.90 -11.69 15.78
C GLY A 96 -1.10 -13.18 15.52
N ALA A 97 -2.34 -13.63 15.73
CA ALA A 97 -2.70 -15.00 15.37
C ALA A 97 -2.78 -15.14 13.82
N PRO A 98 -2.36 -16.27 13.26
CA PRO A 98 -2.00 -17.53 13.91
C PRO A 98 -0.50 -17.64 14.28
N PHE A 99 0.32 -16.60 14.06
CA PHE A 99 1.75 -16.65 14.41
C PHE A 99 1.95 -16.69 15.91
N ASN A 100 1.28 -15.82 16.65
CA ASN A 100 1.36 -15.74 18.10
C ASN A 100 0.23 -16.52 18.79
N SER A 101 0.53 -17.11 19.93
CA SER A 101 -0.33 -17.97 20.75
C SER A 101 -0.15 -17.66 22.25
N GLU A 102 -0.83 -18.41 23.12
CA GLU A 102 -0.58 -18.38 24.57
C GLU A 102 0.78 -18.92 24.99
N GLY A 103 1.51 -19.57 24.08
CA GLY A 103 2.84 -20.15 24.35
C GLY A 103 3.97 -19.17 24.08
N ASP A 104 5.18 -19.71 23.89
CA ASP A 104 6.32 -19.01 23.36
C ASP A 104 6.37 -19.22 21.85
N ASP A 105 6.40 -18.14 21.08
CA ASP A 105 6.49 -18.13 19.63
C ASP A 105 7.73 -17.33 19.21
N PHE A 106 8.68 -17.95 18.48
CA PHE A 106 9.99 -17.34 18.26
C PHE A 106 10.72 -17.90 17.04
N GLY A 107 11.85 -17.27 16.69
CA GLY A 107 12.80 -17.80 15.71
C GLY A 107 12.26 -17.88 14.28
N ILE A 108 11.49 -16.87 13.86
CA ILE A 108 10.95 -16.82 12.50
C ILE A 108 12.06 -16.62 11.46
N CYS A 109 11.95 -17.32 10.34
CA CYS A 109 12.77 -17.11 9.15
C CYS A 109 11.94 -17.34 7.89
N PHE A 110 12.33 -16.68 6.79
CA PHE A 110 11.70 -16.81 5.49
C PHE A 110 12.59 -17.58 4.52
N VAL A 111 11.99 -18.29 3.60
CA VAL A 111 12.69 -18.82 2.44
C VAL A 111 12.98 -17.63 1.49
N SER A 112 14.25 -17.51 1.07
CA SER A 112 14.68 -16.38 0.21
C SER A 112 13.80 -16.23 -1.01
N GLY A 113 13.32 -14.98 -1.25
CA GLY A 113 12.45 -14.63 -2.37
C GLY A 113 11.03 -15.20 -2.31
N ARG A 114 10.59 -15.75 -1.15
CA ARG A 114 9.25 -16.32 -1.01
C ARG A 114 8.50 -15.76 0.19
N GLU A 115 7.18 -15.79 0.11
CA GLU A 115 6.25 -15.46 1.20
C GLU A 115 5.93 -16.71 2.05
N GLU A 116 6.91 -17.54 2.30
CA GLU A 116 6.82 -18.75 3.12
C GLU A 116 8.03 -18.89 4.03
N GLY A 117 7.89 -19.62 5.12
CA GLY A 117 8.98 -19.79 6.07
C GLY A 117 8.64 -20.70 7.23
N PHE A 118 9.41 -20.55 8.30
CA PHE A 118 9.31 -21.38 9.49
C PHE A 118 9.43 -20.52 10.75
N PHE A 119 8.84 -20.98 11.84
CA PHE A 119 9.02 -20.43 13.18
C PHE A 119 8.88 -21.53 14.22
N SER A 120 9.40 -21.29 15.41
CA SER A 120 9.30 -22.21 16.54
C SER A 120 8.18 -21.79 17.47
N SER A 121 7.47 -22.78 18.04
CA SER A 121 6.43 -22.54 19.03
C SER A 121 6.24 -23.73 19.97
N ASN A 122 5.92 -23.45 21.23
CA ASN A 122 5.53 -24.48 22.20
C ASN A 122 4.01 -24.53 22.42
N ARG A 123 3.22 -23.89 21.57
CA ARG A 123 1.75 -23.89 21.63
C ARG A 123 1.16 -25.27 21.75
N GLY A 124 0.24 -25.44 22.70
CA GLY A 124 -0.43 -26.74 22.95
C GLY A 124 0.49 -27.84 23.41
N GLN A 125 1.76 -27.56 23.72
CA GLN A 125 2.74 -28.54 24.17
C GLN A 125 2.92 -28.50 25.69
N LYS A 126 3.47 -29.59 26.24
CA LYS A 126 3.99 -29.57 27.61
C LYS A 126 5.23 -28.68 27.69
N LYS A 127 5.44 -28.04 28.84
CA LYS A 127 6.58 -27.15 29.06
C LYS A 127 7.91 -27.82 28.65
N GLY A 128 8.67 -27.10 27.81
CA GLY A 128 10.00 -27.53 27.36
C GLY A 128 10.02 -28.29 26.03
N TYR A 129 8.92 -28.31 25.28
CA TYR A 129 8.87 -28.89 23.94
C TYR A 129 8.50 -27.82 22.93
N ASP A 130 9.46 -27.44 22.10
CA ASP A 130 9.25 -26.52 20.98
C ASP A 130 9.10 -27.33 19.68
N LEU A 131 8.15 -26.94 18.85
CA LEU A 131 7.91 -27.53 17.55
C LEU A 131 8.20 -26.48 16.46
N LEU A 132 8.68 -26.98 15.32
CA LEU A 132 8.86 -26.16 14.14
C LEU A 132 7.57 -26.15 13.33
N TYR A 133 7.07 -24.95 13.06
CA TYR A 133 5.90 -24.69 12.22
C TYR A 133 6.33 -24.07 10.91
N SER A 134 5.70 -24.50 9.82
CA SER A 134 5.83 -23.83 8.52
C SER A 134 4.63 -22.91 8.29
N PHE A 135 4.85 -21.83 7.56
CA PHE A 135 3.80 -20.91 7.13
C PHE A 135 3.95 -20.52 5.68
N VAL A 136 2.83 -20.14 5.08
CA VAL A 136 2.75 -19.44 3.78
C VAL A 136 1.90 -18.21 4.02
N LEU A 137 2.48 -17.02 3.77
CA LEU A 137 1.68 -15.80 3.74
C LEU A 137 0.86 -15.75 2.44
N PRO A 138 -0.42 -15.40 2.51
CA PRO A 138 -1.20 -15.24 1.31
C PRO A 138 -0.60 -14.14 0.42
N GLU A 139 -0.44 -14.43 -0.86
CA GLU A 139 0.00 -13.43 -1.83
C GLU A 139 -1.03 -12.30 -1.88
N MET A 140 -0.59 -11.06 -1.65
CA MET A 140 -1.47 -9.90 -1.76
C MET A 140 -1.84 -9.68 -3.23
N GLU A 141 -3.13 -9.70 -3.51
CA GLU A 141 -3.65 -9.43 -4.84
C GLU A 141 -4.25 -8.02 -4.91
N PHE A 142 -3.67 -7.18 -5.74
CA PHE A 142 -4.22 -5.86 -6.08
C PHE A 142 -4.78 -5.92 -7.49
N VAL A 143 -6.02 -5.53 -7.65
CA VAL A 143 -6.76 -5.65 -8.92
C VAL A 143 -7.61 -4.42 -9.12
N VAL A 144 -7.74 -3.97 -10.37
CA VAL A 144 -8.81 -3.08 -10.81
C VAL A 144 -9.68 -3.80 -11.83
N GLU A 145 -10.99 -3.77 -11.60
CA GLU A 145 -11.96 -4.41 -12.47
C GLU A 145 -13.23 -3.57 -12.59
N GLY A 146 -14.02 -3.84 -13.62
CA GLY A 146 -15.27 -3.14 -13.86
C GLY A 146 -15.76 -3.32 -15.27
N LYS A 147 -16.63 -2.40 -15.71
CA LYS A 147 -17.25 -2.39 -17.02
C LYS A 147 -17.04 -1.05 -17.72
N VAL A 148 -17.07 -1.09 -19.04
CA VAL A 148 -17.10 0.14 -19.86
C VAL A 148 -18.43 0.19 -20.59
N LYS A 149 -19.18 1.26 -20.39
CA LYS A 149 -20.52 1.46 -20.98
C LYS A 149 -20.69 2.93 -21.45
N ASN A 150 -21.66 3.14 -22.31
CA ASN A 150 -22.08 4.48 -22.68
C ASN A 150 -23.09 5.05 -21.66
N THR A 151 -23.52 6.29 -21.85
CA THR A 151 -24.53 6.96 -21.01
C THR A 151 -25.92 6.31 -21.10
N ASP A 152 -26.18 5.53 -22.12
CA ASP A 152 -27.44 4.78 -22.30
C ASP A 152 -27.39 3.38 -21.63
N GLY A 153 -26.22 3.02 -21.03
CA GLY A 153 -26.01 1.76 -20.29
C GLY A 153 -25.52 0.60 -21.16
N GLU A 154 -25.29 0.82 -22.45
CA GLU A 154 -24.82 -0.22 -23.38
C GLU A 154 -23.30 -0.43 -23.22
N HIS A 155 -22.86 -1.69 -23.25
CA HIS A 155 -21.44 -2.03 -23.15
C HIS A 155 -20.65 -1.63 -24.39
N LEU A 156 -19.53 -0.94 -24.18
CA LEU A 156 -18.61 -0.52 -25.24
C LEU A 156 -17.47 -1.56 -25.37
N THR A 157 -17.74 -2.61 -26.14
CA THR A 157 -16.81 -3.75 -26.31
C THR A 157 -15.60 -3.41 -27.21
N ASP A 158 -15.66 -2.32 -27.95
CA ASP A 158 -14.57 -1.75 -28.75
C ASP A 158 -13.71 -0.75 -27.98
N ALA A 159 -14.08 -0.45 -26.73
CA ALA A 159 -13.31 0.43 -25.88
C ALA A 159 -11.93 -0.13 -25.57
N THR A 160 -10.99 0.76 -25.39
CA THR A 160 -9.61 0.46 -24.96
C THR A 160 -9.36 1.10 -23.60
N LEU A 161 -8.73 0.35 -22.71
CA LEU A 161 -8.21 0.85 -21.46
C LEU A 161 -6.69 0.93 -21.50
N ARG A 162 -6.13 2.03 -21.02
CA ARG A 162 -4.70 2.21 -20.82
C ARG A 162 -4.44 2.45 -19.35
N LEU A 163 -3.65 1.58 -18.73
CA LEU A 163 -3.19 1.68 -17.35
C LEU A 163 -1.72 2.13 -17.37
N VAL A 164 -1.42 3.21 -16.66
CA VAL A 164 -0.05 3.74 -16.49
C VAL A 164 0.26 3.82 -15.00
N GLY A 165 1.40 3.29 -14.60
CA GLY A 165 1.90 3.34 -13.23
C GLY A 165 3.17 4.19 -13.12
N ASN A 166 3.46 4.71 -11.92
CA ASN A 166 4.70 5.44 -11.62
C ASN A 166 5.95 4.54 -11.59
N ASP A 167 5.77 3.23 -11.70
CA ASP A 167 6.82 2.20 -11.82
C ASP A 167 7.21 1.86 -13.27
N GLY A 168 6.68 2.61 -14.25
CA GLY A 168 6.84 2.33 -15.67
C GLY A 168 5.79 1.37 -16.25
N THR A 169 4.85 0.88 -15.43
CA THR A 169 3.69 0.10 -15.93
C THR A 169 2.98 0.88 -17.04
N ASN A 170 2.78 0.27 -18.19
CA ASN A 170 2.07 0.84 -19.33
C ASN A 170 1.36 -0.28 -20.10
N VAL A 171 0.17 -0.61 -19.63
CA VAL A 171 -0.65 -1.70 -20.18
C VAL A 171 -1.81 -1.12 -20.97
N LYS A 172 -1.94 -1.57 -22.22
CA LYS A 172 -3.10 -1.28 -23.07
C LYS A 172 -3.88 -2.58 -23.26
N THR A 173 -5.15 -2.58 -22.91
CA THR A 173 -6.03 -3.74 -23.06
C THR A 173 -7.34 -3.36 -23.73
N GLN A 174 -7.91 -4.34 -24.44
CA GLN A 174 -9.27 -4.24 -24.96
C GLN A 174 -10.26 -4.81 -23.95
N ILE A 175 -11.48 -4.30 -24.02
CA ILE A 175 -12.58 -4.79 -23.19
C ILE A 175 -13.00 -6.18 -23.68
N ARG A 176 -13.40 -7.04 -22.74
CA ARG A 176 -13.96 -8.36 -23.06
C ARG A 176 -15.31 -8.21 -23.74
N LYS A 177 -15.76 -9.27 -24.44
CA LYS A 177 -17.03 -9.28 -25.16
C LYS A 177 -18.27 -9.00 -24.29
N ASP A 178 -18.17 -9.25 -23.00
CA ASP A 178 -19.20 -8.97 -21.98
C ASP A 178 -19.13 -7.57 -21.38
N GLY A 179 -18.27 -6.70 -21.94
CA GLY A 179 -18.07 -5.32 -21.47
C GLY A 179 -17.19 -5.20 -20.24
N THR A 180 -16.64 -6.31 -19.71
CA THR A 180 -15.82 -6.31 -18.49
C THR A 180 -14.32 -6.18 -18.76
N TYR A 181 -13.59 -5.76 -17.74
CA TYR A 181 -12.14 -5.81 -17.69
C TYR A 181 -11.65 -6.20 -16.30
N ARG A 182 -10.41 -6.74 -16.21
CA ARG A 182 -9.71 -7.02 -14.98
C ARG A 182 -8.21 -6.91 -15.22
N LEU A 183 -7.51 -6.08 -14.42
CA LEU A 183 -6.08 -5.86 -14.52
C LEU A 183 -5.43 -6.04 -13.16
N LYS A 184 -4.32 -6.76 -13.11
CA LYS A 184 -3.46 -6.87 -11.92
C LYS A 184 -2.66 -5.59 -11.75
N LEU A 185 -2.39 -5.25 -10.49
CA LEU A 185 -1.65 -4.07 -10.06
C LEU A 185 -0.47 -4.51 -9.19
N ASN A 186 0.60 -3.75 -9.19
CA ASN A 186 1.72 -3.92 -8.28
C ASN A 186 1.44 -3.19 -6.96
N LYS A 187 2.04 -3.68 -5.88
CA LYS A 187 1.97 -3.04 -4.56
C LYS A 187 2.75 -1.71 -4.56
N ASP A 188 2.33 -0.78 -3.70
CA ASP A 188 2.99 0.51 -3.42
C ASP A 188 3.23 1.36 -4.68
N ARG A 189 2.19 1.50 -5.53
CA ARG A 189 2.23 2.26 -6.79
C ARG A 189 1.04 3.19 -6.95
N GLN A 190 1.28 4.28 -7.68
CA GLN A 190 0.24 5.18 -8.16
C GLN A 190 -0.11 4.85 -9.60
N TYR A 191 -1.39 4.88 -9.91
CA TYR A 191 -1.91 4.51 -11.22
C TYR A 191 -2.85 5.58 -11.78
N ALA A 192 -2.76 5.78 -13.10
CA ALA A 192 -3.76 6.46 -13.89
C ALA A 192 -4.31 5.50 -14.94
N MET A 193 -5.62 5.43 -15.05
CA MET A 193 -6.31 4.58 -16.02
C MET A 193 -7.18 5.45 -16.93
N LEU A 194 -7.04 5.28 -18.24
CA LEU A 194 -7.77 6.03 -19.28
C LEU A 194 -8.63 5.06 -20.08
N ALA A 195 -9.93 5.32 -20.11
CA ALA A 195 -10.88 4.63 -20.98
C ALA A 195 -11.15 5.46 -22.23
N THR A 196 -11.03 4.84 -23.41
CA THR A 196 -11.23 5.47 -24.71
C THR A 196 -12.07 4.59 -25.63
N SER A 197 -12.98 5.16 -26.40
CA SER A 197 -13.71 4.50 -27.49
C SER A 197 -13.99 5.51 -28.59
N ARG A 198 -14.06 5.02 -29.85
CA ARG A 198 -14.28 5.90 -31.01
C ARG A 198 -15.66 6.56 -30.95
N GLY A 199 -15.70 7.87 -31.06
CA GLY A 199 -16.94 8.64 -30.99
C GLY A 199 -17.43 8.97 -29.58
N TYR A 200 -16.62 8.68 -28.57
CA TYR A 200 -16.90 8.96 -27.16
C TYR A 200 -15.84 9.84 -26.53
N LEU A 201 -16.22 10.56 -25.49
CA LEU A 201 -15.29 11.30 -24.64
C LEU A 201 -14.51 10.33 -23.75
N ASN A 202 -13.22 10.59 -23.61
CA ASN A 202 -12.35 9.81 -22.73
C ASN A 202 -12.68 10.10 -21.28
N THR A 203 -12.44 9.10 -20.43
CA THR A 203 -12.59 9.24 -18.98
C THR A 203 -11.37 8.66 -18.28
N ARG A 204 -10.82 9.43 -17.32
CA ARG A 204 -9.67 9.03 -16.53
C ARG A 204 -10.04 8.78 -15.08
N PHE A 205 -9.43 7.74 -14.50
CA PHE A 205 -9.47 7.40 -13.09
C PHE A 205 -8.05 7.30 -12.54
N VAL A 206 -7.82 7.88 -11.35
CA VAL A 206 -6.51 7.86 -10.67
C VAL A 206 -6.70 7.19 -9.31
N PHE A 207 -5.80 6.29 -8.96
CA PHE A 207 -5.84 5.54 -7.71
C PHE A 207 -4.44 5.08 -7.30
N SER A 208 -4.30 4.56 -6.07
CA SER A 208 -3.01 4.14 -5.52
C SER A 208 -3.13 2.85 -4.74
N THR A 209 -2.11 2.00 -4.82
CA THR A 209 -1.91 0.84 -3.95
C THR A 209 -0.89 1.12 -2.84
N GLU A 210 -0.40 2.36 -2.72
CA GLU A 210 0.57 2.76 -1.71
C GLU A 210 0.00 2.62 -0.30
N GLY A 211 0.80 2.06 0.60
CA GLY A 211 0.45 1.89 2.01
C GLY A 211 -0.64 0.85 2.28
N LEU A 212 -1.05 0.07 1.28
CA LEU A 212 -2.03 -1.00 1.50
C LEU A 212 -1.35 -2.21 2.13
N THR A 213 -1.91 -2.67 3.24
CA THR A 213 -1.48 -3.85 4.00
C THR A 213 -2.23 -5.13 3.62
N ASP A 214 -3.33 -4.99 2.90
CA ASP A 214 -4.22 -6.08 2.53
C ASP A 214 -4.54 -6.06 1.03
N SER A 215 -4.92 -7.23 0.49
CA SER A 215 -5.42 -7.36 -0.88
C SER A 215 -6.58 -6.41 -1.15
N LYS A 216 -6.60 -5.77 -2.30
CA LYS A 216 -7.66 -4.83 -2.67
C LYS A 216 -8.13 -4.98 -4.10
N ILE A 217 -9.43 -5.03 -4.28
CA ILE A 217 -10.09 -4.98 -5.58
C ILE A 217 -10.76 -3.62 -5.74
N TYR A 218 -10.29 -2.83 -6.71
CA TYR A 218 -10.93 -1.58 -7.11
C TYR A 218 -12.03 -1.88 -8.09
N GLN A 219 -13.28 -1.60 -7.70
CA GLN A 219 -14.44 -1.67 -8.59
C GLN A 219 -14.61 -0.33 -9.29
N GLN A 220 -14.24 -0.26 -10.59
CA GLN A 220 -14.29 0.97 -11.36
C GLN A 220 -15.02 0.76 -12.68
N ASP A 221 -16.24 1.25 -12.76
CA ASP A 221 -16.97 1.36 -14.03
C ASP A 221 -16.62 2.67 -14.75
N PHE A 222 -16.44 2.61 -16.05
CA PHE A 222 -16.31 3.77 -16.92
C PHE A 222 -17.60 3.99 -17.70
N VAL A 223 -18.15 5.21 -17.62
CA VAL A 223 -19.27 5.67 -18.41
C VAL A 223 -18.78 6.70 -19.40
N LEU A 224 -18.80 6.38 -20.69
CA LEU A 224 -18.32 7.27 -21.74
C LEU A 224 -19.50 7.99 -22.40
N ALA A 225 -19.45 9.32 -22.45
CA ALA A 225 -20.45 10.13 -23.13
C ALA A 225 -20.13 10.22 -24.65
N PRO A 226 -21.11 10.05 -25.55
CA PRO A 226 -20.89 10.21 -26.98
C PRO A 226 -20.59 11.68 -27.31
N ILE A 227 -19.58 11.93 -28.17
CA ILE A 227 -19.20 13.29 -28.61
C ILE A 227 -20.35 13.99 -29.35
N SER A 228 -21.25 13.23 -29.97
CA SER A 228 -22.38 13.74 -30.73
C SER A 228 -23.54 14.27 -29.87
N LYS A 229 -23.54 14.04 -28.57
CA LYS A 229 -24.59 14.48 -27.65
C LYS A 229 -24.06 15.62 -26.74
N PRO A 230 -24.86 16.66 -26.46
CA PRO A 230 -24.50 17.64 -25.43
C PRO A 230 -24.27 17.00 -24.08
N VAL A 231 -23.19 17.40 -23.41
CA VAL A 231 -22.93 17.01 -22.01
C VAL A 231 -23.52 18.09 -21.12
N LYS A 232 -24.53 17.72 -20.33
CA LYS A 232 -25.11 18.63 -19.36
C LYS A 232 -24.15 18.82 -18.18
N MET A 233 -23.71 20.07 -18.00
CA MET A 233 -22.95 20.48 -16.83
C MET A 233 -23.93 20.94 -15.76
N ALA A 234 -23.81 20.40 -14.55
CA ALA A 234 -24.60 20.83 -13.41
C ALA A 234 -23.84 21.88 -12.59
N ASN A 235 -24.58 22.73 -11.88
CA ASN A 235 -24.05 23.56 -10.80
C ASN A 235 -23.06 24.68 -11.20
N ILE A 236 -23.25 25.33 -12.33
CA ILE A 236 -22.57 26.60 -12.64
C ILE A 236 -23.57 27.74 -12.48
N PHE A 237 -23.44 28.49 -11.39
CA PHE A 237 -24.35 29.58 -11.04
C PHE A 237 -23.60 30.91 -10.98
N PHE A 238 -24.28 31.98 -11.38
CA PHE A 238 -23.80 33.34 -11.25
C PHE A 238 -24.52 34.04 -10.09
N LYS A 239 -23.87 35.03 -9.49
CA LYS A 239 -24.54 35.92 -8.52
C LYS A 239 -25.63 36.70 -9.25
N PHE A 240 -26.74 36.95 -8.56
CA PHE A 240 -27.87 37.68 -9.12
C PHE A 240 -27.42 39.06 -9.66
N GLY A 241 -27.71 39.34 -10.95
CA GLY A 241 -27.34 40.58 -11.63
C GLY A 241 -25.84 40.79 -11.85
N SER A 242 -25.01 39.73 -11.81
CA SER A 242 -23.57 39.80 -11.93
C SER A 242 -23.03 38.67 -12.82
N TRP A 243 -21.84 38.86 -13.39
CA TRP A 243 -21.05 37.80 -14.08
C TRP A 243 -20.17 37.00 -13.13
N GLU A 244 -20.20 37.35 -11.84
CA GLU A 244 -19.39 36.63 -10.83
C GLU A 244 -19.99 35.26 -10.53
N LEU A 245 -19.14 34.24 -10.53
CA LEU A 245 -19.49 32.87 -10.17
C LEU A 245 -19.77 32.76 -8.66
N THR A 246 -20.70 31.89 -8.30
CA THR A 246 -20.91 31.55 -6.91
C THR A 246 -19.90 30.47 -6.46
N PRO A 247 -19.59 30.34 -5.16
CA PRO A 247 -18.74 29.28 -4.64
C PRO A 247 -19.24 27.87 -5.00
N ASP A 248 -20.57 27.69 -5.10
CA ASP A 248 -21.19 26.41 -5.47
C ASP A 248 -20.89 25.98 -6.92
N SER A 249 -20.35 26.91 -7.74
CA SER A 249 -19.93 26.63 -9.13
C SER A 249 -18.60 25.89 -9.23
N GLU A 250 -17.82 25.83 -8.15
CA GLU A 250 -16.46 25.27 -8.17
C GLU A 250 -16.45 23.79 -8.57
N GLU A 251 -17.39 23.01 -8.07
CA GLU A 251 -17.50 21.57 -8.41
C GLU A 251 -17.80 21.37 -9.90
N GLY A 252 -18.75 22.14 -10.45
CA GLY A 252 -19.09 22.09 -11.88
C GLY A 252 -17.92 22.50 -12.78
N LEU A 253 -17.19 23.56 -12.39
CA LEU A 253 -16.00 24.01 -13.13
C LEU A 253 -14.85 23.00 -13.06
N ASN A 254 -14.61 22.41 -11.92
CA ASN A 254 -13.60 21.36 -11.77
C ASN A 254 -13.94 20.12 -12.61
N ALA A 255 -15.22 19.75 -12.70
CA ALA A 255 -15.68 18.68 -13.59
C ALA A 255 -15.44 19.03 -15.07
N LEU A 256 -15.67 20.28 -15.47
CA LEU A 256 -15.37 20.76 -16.83
C LEU A 256 -13.86 20.71 -17.12
N VAL A 257 -13.04 21.23 -16.23
CA VAL A 257 -11.56 21.19 -16.35
C VAL A 257 -11.07 19.75 -16.48
N LYS A 258 -11.60 18.83 -15.66
CA LYS A 258 -11.26 17.40 -15.76
C LYS A 258 -11.66 16.83 -17.13
N LEU A 259 -12.87 17.11 -17.59
CA LEU A 259 -13.36 16.65 -18.91
C LEU A 259 -12.44 17.11 -20.04
N LEU A 260 -12.02 18.39 -20.03
CA LEU A 260 -11.14 18.96 -21.06
C LEU A 260 -9.72 18.37 -20.98
N ASN A 261 -9.18 18.18 -19.80
CA ASN A 261 -7.88 17.57 -19.61
C ASN A 261 -7.84 16.08 -20.06
N ASP A 262 -8.94 15.37 -19.87
CA ASP A 262 -9.08 13.98 -20.34
C ASP A 262 -9.30 13.90 -21.87
N ASN A 263 -9.67 15.02 -22.51
CA ASN A 263 -10.02 15.12 -23.93
C ASN A 263 -9.35 16.32 -24.64
N PRO A 264 -8.02 16.39 -24.72
CA PRO A 264 -7.31 17.59 -25.19
C PRO A 264 -7.53 17.92 -26.69
N ASN A 265 -8.09 16.99 -27.46
CA ASN A 265 -8.28 17.12 -28.92
C ASN A 265 -9.72 17.46 -29.30
N ILE A 266 -10.59 17.84 -28.35
CA ILE A 266 -11.95 18.29 -28.67
C ILE A 266 -12.05 19.81 -28.67
N THR A 267 -12.95 20.32 -29.48
CA THR A 267 -13.49 21.66 -29.36
C THR A 267 -14.87 21.61 -28.75
N PHE A 268 -15.23 22.57 -27.92
CA PHE A 268 -16.53 22.60 -27.26
C PHE A 268 -17.17 23.98 -27.37
N GLU A 269 -18.48 23.99 -27.29
CA GLU A 269 -19.29 25.20 -27.17
C GLU A 269 -19.98 25.17 -25.81
N LEU A 270 -19.87 26.23 -25.03
CA LEU A 270 -20.56 26.40 -23.78
C LEU A 270 -21.86 27.17 -24.00
N ALA A 271 -22.99 26.51 -23.83
CA ALA A 271 -24.30 27.15 -23.95
C ALA A 271 -24.91 27.30 -22.52
N ALA A 272 -25.31 28.52 -22.18
CA ALA A 272 -26.06 28.81 -20.98
C ALA A 272 -27.49 29.24 -21.39
N HIS A 273 -28.48 28.68 -20.69
CA HIS A 273 -29.87 29.05 -20.88
C HIS A 273 -30.33 29.83 -19.65
N THR A 274 -30.85 31.02 -19.88
CA THR A 274 -31.55 31.82 -18.83
C THR A 274 -33.04 31.65 -19.05
N ASP A 275 -33.78 31.46 -17.96
CA ASP A 275 -35.25 31.49 -17.95
C ASP A 275 -35.75 32.91 -18.23
#